data_b66d3c544be057aff52edd1c1f541c30
#
_entry.id   b66d3c544be057aff52edd1c1f541c30
#
_cell.length_a   1.000
_cell.length_b   1.000
_cell.length_c   1.000
_cell.angle_alpha   90.00
_cell.angle_beta   90.00
_cell.angle_gamma   90.00
#
_symmetry.space_group_name_H-M   'P 1'
#
loop_
_entity.id
_entity.type
_entity.pdbx_description
1 polymer ?
#
loop_
_entity_poly.entity_id
_entity_poly.type
_entity_poly.pdbx_seq_one_letter_code
_entity_poly.pdbx_strand_id
1 'polypeptide(L)'
;EHRQVIETPEGQLTITFTPKKKEESFDRKQPQAFGHGFLSVEQANLILNQLPMEITFVNKDEIFQYYNDAAPFEEMIFKRTPSQVGRNVELCHPPKYLEKVKAIMQGLREGKKDKYEMWFKSESRGKFVHVTYAAVRDEAGDFQGVLEYVQDIQPYREIDTDFYLSLIHI
;
A
#
# COMPACT_ATOMS: atom_id res chain seq x y z
N GLU A 1 5.31 -40.51 -4.15
CA GLU A 1 6.17 -40.98 -3.04
C GLU A 1 6.91 -42.21 -3.50
N HIS A 2 8.24 -42.17 -3.60
CA HIS A 2 9.06 -43.34 -3.89
C HIS A 2 9.73 -43.80 -2.59
N ARG A 3 9.55 -45.06 -2.28
CA ARG A 3 10.13 -45.69 -1.07
C ARG A 3 11.11 -46.77 -1.50
N GLN A 4 12.35 -46.68 -1.04
CA GLN A 4 13.38 -47.69 -1.23
C GLN A 4 13.79 -48.25 0.12
N VAL A 5 13.83 -49.59 0.20
CA VAL A 5 14.27 -50.30 1.36
C VAL A 5 15.60 -50.96 1.06
N ILE A 6 16.59 -50.77 1.90
CA ILE A 6 17.94 -51.34 1.79
C ILE A 6 18.16 -52.19 3.02
N GLU A 7 18.45 -53.51 2.80
CA GLU A 7 18.86 -54.42 3.88
C GLU A 7 20.35 -54.21 4.18
N THR A 8 20.71 -54.09 5.45
CA THR A 8 22.09 -53.99 5.90
C THR A 8 22.34 -55.09 6.96
N PRO A 9 23.60 -55.47 7.23
CA PRO A 9 23.91 -56.43 8.27
C PRO A 9 23.43 -56.04 9.66
N GLU A 10 23.18 -54.76 9.89
CA GLU A 10 22.78 -54.13 11.17
C GLU A 10 21.29 -53.83 11.23
N GLY A 11 20.53 -54.09 10.14
CA GLY A 11 19.10 -53.80 10.05
C GLY A 11 18.64 -53.30 8.72
N GLN A 12 17.43 -52.74 8.69
CA GLN A 12 16.75 -52.26 7.50
C GLN A 12 16.78 -50.71 7.44
N LEU A 13 17.29 -50.13 6.35
CA LEU A 13 17.24 -48.68 6.06
C LEU A 13 16.10 -48.41 5.09
N THR A 14 15.19 -47.51 5.46
CA THR A 14 14.13 -47.06 4.57
C THR A 14 14.38 -45.62 4.14
N ILE A 15 14.54 -45.40 2.84
CA ILE A 15 14.68 -44.08 2.25
C ILE A 15 13.34 -43.72 1.57
N THR A 16 12.72 -42.63 2.04
CA THR A 16 11.49 -42.09 1.43
C THR A 16 11.83 -40.84 0.70
N PHE A 17 11.58 -40.81 -0.61
CA PHE A 17 11.72 -39.63 -1.43
C PHE A 17 10.34 -39.01 -1.62
N THR A 18 10.16 -37.82 -1.07
CA THR A 18 8.98 -36.98 -1.27
C THR A 18 9.40 -35.80 -2.15
N PRO A 19 8.96 -35.77 -3.43
CA PRO A 19 9.29 -34.62 -4.28
C PRO A 19 8.74 -33.35 -3.65
N LYS A 20 9.59 -32.33 -3.49
CA LYS A 20 9.10 -30.99 -3.17
C LYS A 20 8.17 -30.55 -4.27
N LYS A 21 6.94 -30.12 -3.96
CA LYS A 21 6.10 -29.36 -4.90
C LYS A 21 6.98 -28.24 -5.45
N LYS A 22 7.09 -28.16 -6.78
CA LYS A 22 7.61 -26.95 -7.41
C LYS A 22 6.71 -25.80 -6.92
N GLU A 23 7.26 -24.89 -6.17
CA GLU A 23 6.60 -23.61 -5.96
C GLU A 23 6.42 -23.02 -7.36
N GLU A 24 5.18 -22.83 -7.78
CA GLU A 24 4.89 -22.08 -9.00
C GLU A 24 5.53 -20.71 -8.78
N SER A 25 6.53 -20.39 -9.59
CA SER A 25 7.19 -19.09 -9.54
C SER A 25 6.15 -18.04 -9.89
N PHE A 26 5.79 -17.19 -8.90
CA PHE A 26 4.85 -16.10 -9.11
C PHE A 26 5.43 -15.13 -10.15
N ASP A 27 4.77 -15.03 -11.31
CA ASP A 27 5.16 -14.08 -12.35
C ASP A 27 4.47 -12.73 -12.12
N ARG A 28 5.24 -11.75 -11.70
CA ARG A 28 4.77 -10.38 -11.45
C ARG A 28 4.21 -9.67 -12.69
N LYS A 29 4.55 -10.15 -13.88
CA LYS A 29 4.13 -9.57 -15.17
C LYS A 29 2.87 -10.20 -15.73
N GLN A 30 2.46 -11.35 -15.19
CA GLN A 30 1.27 -12.02 -15.66
C GLN A 30 0.01 -11.33 -15.13
N PRO A 31 -0.90 -10.84 -16.02
CA PRO A 31 -2.18 -10.27 -15.61
C PRO A 31 -3.06 -11.31 -14.90
N GLN A 32 -3.71 -10.86 -13.84
CA GLN A 32 -4.68 -11.64 -13.07
C GLN A 32 -5.98 -10.84 -12.95
N ALA A 33 -7.07 -11.50 -12.59
CA ALA A 33 -8.34 -10.82 -12.31
C ALA A 33 -8.14 -9.76 -11.22
N PHE A 34 -8.53 -8.52 -11.54
CA PHE A 34 -8.33 -7.36 -10.69
C PHE A 34 -9.56 -6.43 -10.81
N GLY A 35 -10.43 -6.47 -9.81
CA GLY A 35 -11.69 -5.72 -9.86
C GLY A 35 -12.52 -6.07 -11.11
N HIS A 36 -12.81 -5.07 -11.94
CA HIS A 36 -13.59 -5.22 -13.18
C HIS A 36 -12.73 -5.56 -14.42
N GLY A 37 -11.47 -5.91 -14.22
CA GLY A 37 -10.54 -6.15 -15.33
C GLY A 37 -9.40 -7.07 -14.94
N PHE A 38 -8.26 -6.85 -15.59
CA PHE A 38 -7.06 -7.65 -15.40
C PHE A 38 -5.85 -6.73 -15.27
N LEU A 39 -5.02 -6.96 -14.25
CA LEU A 39 -3.74 -6.30 -14.06
C LEU A 39 -2.70 -7.31 -13.58
N SER A 40 -1.47 -7.10 -13.98
CA SER A 40 -0.35 -7.73 -13.29
C SER A 40 0.04 -6.92 -12.05
N VAL A 41 0.77 -7.53 -11.11
CA VAL A 41 1.31 -6.81 -9.94
C VAL A 41 2.21 -5.65 -10.37
N GLU A 42 2.99 -5.84 -11.45
CA GLU A 42 3.84 -4.78 -12.00
C GLU A 42 2.98 -3.61 -12.53
N GLN A 43 1.94 -3.90 -13.32
CA GLN A 43 1.03 -2.88 -13.84
C GLN A 43 0.31 -2.12 -12.71
N ALA A 44 -0.18 -2.81 -11.68
CA ALA A 44 -0.83 -2.17 -10.55
C ALA A 44 0.12 -1.18 -9.84
N ASN A 45 1.37 -1.57 -9.60
CA ASN A 45 2.37 -0.68 -9.00
C ASN A 45 2.69 0.52 -9.91
N LEU A 46 2.86 0.30 -11.21
CA LEU A 46 3.12 1.40 -12.16
C LEU A 46 1.98 2.41 -12.21
N ILE A 47 0.72 1.93 -12.18
CA ILE A 47 -0.47 2.79 -12.15
C ILE A 47 -0.51 3.62 -10.85
N LEU A 48 -0.28 2.98 -9.69
CA LEU A 48 -0.27 3.68 -8.41
C LEU A 48 0.81 4.76 -8.35
N ASN A 49 1.97 4.55 -9.00
CA ASN A 49 3.03 5.55 -9.07
C ASN A 49 2.71 6.75 -9.98
N GLN A 50 1.69 6.64 -10.86
CA GLN A 50 1.25 7.74 -11.72
C GLN A 50 0.16 8.62 -11.09
N LEU A 51 -0.37 8.23 -9.94
CA LEU A 51 -1.37 9.04 -9.26
C LEU A 51 -0.73 10.33 -8.73
N PRO A 52 -1.41 11.49 -8.86
CA PRO A 52 -0.89 12.78 -8.41
C PRO A 52 -1.01 12.94 -6.89
N MET A 53 -0.69 11.90 -6.15
CA MET A 53 -0.76 11.84 -4.68
C MET A 53 0.21 10.83 -4.11
N GLU A 54 0.70 11.11 -2.92
CA GLU A 54 1.47 10.16 -2.14
C GLU A 54 0.53 9.23 -1.39
N ILE A 55 0.69 7.92 -1.58
CA ILE A 55 -0.16 6.88 -1.00
C ILE A 55 0.64 6.08 0.01
N THR A 56 0.05 5.83 1.17
CA THR A 56 0.57 4.91 2.19
C THR A 56 -0.54 3.96 2.61
N PHE A 57 -0.24 2.68 2.69
CA PHE A 57 -1.14 1.68 3.25
C PHE A 57 -0.56 1.11 4.54
N VAL A 58 -1.35 1.23 5.60
CA VAL A 58 -1.11 0.61 6.91
C VAL A 58 -2.14 -0.48 7.08
N ASN A 59 -1.70 -1.72 7.28
CA ASN A 59 -2.59 -2.86 7.37
C ASN A 59 -3.36 -2.91 8.72
N LYS A 60 -4.26 -3.88 8.86
CA LYS A 60 -5.09 -4.05 10.06
C LYS A 60 -4.29 -4.31 11.34
N ASP A 61 -3.05 -4.77 11.22
CA ASP A 61 -2.15 -5.02 12.35
C ASP A 61 -1.26 -3.80 12.65
N GLU A 62 -1.63 -2.63 12.06
CA GLU A 62 -0.94 -1.35 12.24
C GLU A 62 0.50 -1.34 11.72
N ILE A 63 0.79 -2.21 10.75
CA ILE A 63 2.09 -2.28 10.09
C ILE A 63 2.06 -1.41 8.83
N PHE A 64 3.04 -0.52 8.71
CA PHE A 64 3.33 0.24 7.49
C PHE A 64 3.72 -0.75 6.38
N GLN A 65 2.82 -1.01 5.44
CA GLN A 65 2.97 -2.11 4.49
C GLN A 65 3.41 -1.67 3.09
N TYR A 66 2.94 -0.52 2.64
CA TYR A 66 3.18 -0.05 1.28
C TYR A 66 3.16 1.48 1.20
N TYR A 67 3.95 2.03 0.30
CA TYR A 67 3.81 3.38 -0.22
C TYR A 67 4.16 3.40 -1.71
N ASN A 68 3.56 4.32 -2.48
CA ASN A 68 3.86 4.47 -3.89
C ASN A 68 5.08 5.38 -4.11
N ASP A 69 5.69 5.26 -5.28
CA ASP A 69 6.81 6.10 -5.72
C ASP A 69 6.27 7.24 -6.60
N ALA A 70 5.43 8.10 -6.00
CA ALA A 70 4.78 9.21 -6.70
C ALA A 70 5.69 10.41 -6.95
N ALA A 71 6.76 10.57 -6.15
CA ALA A 71 7.69 11.69 -6.23
C ALA A 71 9.09 11.27 -5.73
N PRO A 72 10.16 11.93 -6.21
CA PRO A 72 11.48 11.79 -5.62
C PRO A 72 11.46 12.11 -4.12
N PHE A 73 12.29 11.42 -3.34
CA PHE A 73 12.34 11.58 -1.88
C PHE A 73 12.40 13.04 -1.41
N GLU A 74 13.18 13.88 -2.11
CA GLU A 74 13.32 15.29 -1.75
C GLU A 74 12.04 16.10 -1.96
N GLU A 75 11.19 15.65 -2.88
CA GLU A 75 9.93 16.32 -3.24
C GLU A 75 8.73 15.79 -2.47
N MET A 76 8.86 14.64 -1.77
CA MET A 76 7.77 14.08 -0.99
C MET A 76 7.28 15.06 0.08
N ILE A 77 5.97 15.21 0.19
CA ILE A 77 5.32 16.01 1.23
C ILE A 77 5.58 15.36 2.59
N PHE A 78 5.30 14.07 2.69
CA PHE A 78 5.69 13.25 3.84
C PHE A 78 6.78 12.28 3.42
N LYS A 79 7.97 12.47 3.97
CA LYS A 79 9.13 11.63 3.65
C LYS A 79 8.87 10.16 4.00
N ARG A 80 9.04 9.29 3.02
CA ARG A 80 8.93 7.84 3.15
C ARG A 80 10.23 7.18 2.73
N THR A 81 10.62 6.13 3.44
CA THR A 81 11.82 5.34 3.12
C THR A 81 11.51 3.85 3.15
N PRO A 82 12.20 3.02 2.35
CA PRO A 82 12.01 1.58 2.38
C PRO A 82 12.20 0.96 3.77
N SER A 83 13.03 1.56 4.62
CA SER A 83 13.29 1.09 5.99
C SER A 83 12.09 1.23 6.94
N GLN A 84 11.07 1.99 6.57
CA GLN A 84 9.83 2.12 7.34
C GLN A 84 8.86 0.98 7.07
N VAL A 85 8.96 0.34 5.90
CA VAL A 85 8.11 -0.81 5.54
C VAL A 85 8.36 -1.96 6.50
N GLY A 86 7.27 -2.53 7.03
CA GLY A 86 7.32 -3.59 8.04
C GLY A 86 7.34 -3.09 9.49
N ARG A 87 7.41 -1.77 9.74
CA ARG A 87 7.35 -1.22 11.09
C ARG A 87 5.91 -0.95 11.53
N ASN A 88 5.69 -1.01 12.84
CA ASN A 88 4.45 -0.51 13.40
C ASN A 88 4.35 1.01 13.17
N VAL A 89 3.16 1.47 12.80
CA VAL A 89 2.88 2.87 12.45
C VAL A 89 3.20 3.85 13.58
N GLU A 90 3.11 3.42 14.83
CA GLU A 90 3.48 4.24 15.99
C GLU A 90 4.94 4.69 15.93
N LEU A 91 5.83 3.86 15.41
CA LEU A 91 7.25 4.17 15.26
C LEU A 91 7.55 5.15 14.10
N CYS A 92 6.55 5.42 13.27
CA CYS A 92 6.67 6.36 12.15
C CYS A 92 6.24 7.78 12.52
N HIS A 93 5.72 8.00 13.73
CA HIS A 93 5.19 9.28 14.18
C HIS A 93 5.92 9.81 15.42
N PRO A 94 6.13 11.13 15.51
CA PRO A 94 6.60 11.75 16.75
C PRO A 94 5.64 11.45 17.92
N PRO A 95 6.16 11.24 19.15
CA PRO A 95 5.34 10.88 20.31
C PRO A 95 4.14 11.79 20.55
N LYS A 96 4.28 13.09 20.28
CA LYS A 96 3.21 14.08 20.46
C LYS A 96 1.96 13.86 19.59
N TYR A 97 2.06 13.03 18.55
CA TYR A 97 0.95 12.74 17.63
C TYR A 97 0.35 11.35 17.84
N LEU A 98 0.98 10.49 18.65
CA LEU A 98 0.57 9.09 18.80
C LEU A 98 -0.89 8.92 19.22
N GLU A 99 -1.35 9.71 20.20
CA GLU A 99 -2.76 9.63 20.65
C GLU A 99 -3.74 9.97 19.52
N LYS A 100 -3.41 10.95 18.68
CA LYS A 100 -4.25 11.30 17.51
C LYS A 100 -4.24 10.21 16.48
N VAL A 101 -3.07 9.62 16.19
CA VAL A 101 -2.93 8.49 15.24
C VAL A 101 -3.77 7.31 15.73
N LYS A 102 -3.63 6.91 16.98
CA LYS A 102 -4.43 5.85 17.59
C LYS A 102 -5.92 6.11 17.52
N ALA A 103 -6.36 7.32 17.84
CA ALA A 103 -7.77 7.69 17.78
C ALA A 103 -8.35 7.62 16.36
N ILE A 104 -7.58 8.05 15.34
CA ILE A 104 -7.96 7.94 13.92
C ILE A 104 -8.06 6.46 13.52
N MET A 105 -7.01 5.67 13.81
CA MET A 105 -6.97 4.24 13.49
C MET A 105 -8.15 3.50 14.13
N GLN A 106 -8.42 3.76 15.40
CA GLN A 106 -9.52 3.14 16.14
C GLN A 106 -10.88 3.56 15.56
N GLY A 107 -11.08 4.85 15.29
CA GLY A 107 -12.33 5.35 14.72
C GLY A 107 -12.65 4.74 13.35
N LEU A 108 -11.64 4.55 12.50
CA LEU A 108 -11.76 3.90 11.19
C LEU A 108 -12.02 2.39 11.36
N ARG A 109 -11.31 1.72 12.25
CA ARG A 109 -11.48 0.29 12.56
C ARG A 109 -12.88 -0.03 13.02
N GLU A 110 -13.42 0.76 13.94
CA GLU A 110 -14.76 0.59 14.52
C GLU A 110 -15.90 1.05 13.59
N GLY A 111 -15.58 1.65 12.45
CA GLY A 111 -16.58 2.16 11.52
C GLY A 111 -17.33 3.40 12.03
N LYS A 112 -16.77 4.13 12.99
CA LYS A 112 -17.32 5.43 13.44
C LYS A 112 -17.30 6.46 12.33
N LYS A 113 -16.31 6.36 11.43
CA LYS A 113 -16.17 7.12 10.20
C LYS A 113 -15.49 6.25 9.15
N ASP A 114 -15.82 6.49 7.88
CA ASP A 114 -15.13 5.83 6.76
C ASP A 114 -13.84 6.55 6.39
N LYS A 115 -13.74 7.84 6.71
CA LYS A 115 -12.55 8.66 6.47
C LYS A 115 -12.42 9.82 7.45
N TYR A 116 -11.16 10.26 7.62
CA TYR A 116 -10.79 11.53 8.25
C TYR A 116 -10.01 12.35 7.24
N GLU A 117 -10.28 13.65 7.20
CA GLU A 117 -9.63 14.57 6.27
C GLU A 117 -9.08 15.77 7.02
N MET A 118 -7.95 16.26 6.56
CA MET A 118 -7.39 17.53 7.00
C MET A 118 -6.71 18.25 5.82
N TRP A 119 -6.64 19.55 5.90
CA TRP A 119 -5.92 20.36 4.91
C TRP A 119 -5.22 21.51 5.61
N PHE A 120 -4.06 21.85 5.12
CA PHE A 120 -3.23 22.92 5.68
C PHE A 120 -2.23 23.47 4.66
N LYS A 121 -1.76 24.70 4.92
CA LYS A 121 -0.63 25.24 4.19
C LYS A 121 0.67 24.70 4.77
N SER A 122 1.43 23.99 3.97
CA SER A 122 2.79 23.59 4.32
C SER A 122 3.72 24.80 4.10
N GLU A 123 4.06 25.48 5.17
CA GLU A 123 4.89 26.70 5.13
C GLU A 123 6.28 26.44 4.53
N SER A 124 6.89 25.29 4.87
CA SER A 124 8.21 24.90 4.40
C SER A 124 8.27 24.63 2.89
N ARG A 125 7.12 24.39 2.24
CA ARG A 125 7.03 24.03 0.82
C ARG A 125 6.20 25.02 -0.01
N GLY A 126 5.54 25.98 0.64
CA GLY A 126 4.63 26.91 -0.03
C GLY A 126 3.40 26.26 -0.67
N LYS A 127 3.11 25.01 -0.31
CA LYS A 127 2.04 24.20 -0.92
C LYS A 127 0.84 24.08 0.01
N PHE A 128 -0.36 24.06 -0.54
CA PHE A 128 -1.56 23.72 0.20
C PHE A 128 -1.82 22.24 0.04
N VAL A 129 -1.86 21.51 1.18
CA VAL A 129 -1.88 20.06 1.24
C VAL A 129 -3.22 19.58 1.76
N HIS A 130 -3.78 18.54 1.12
CA HIS A 130 -4.92 17.78 1.60
C HIS A 130 -4.49 16.37 1.95
N VAL A 131 -4.87 15.91 3.13
CA VAL A 131 -4.54 14.58 3.65
C VAL A 131 -5.84 13.86 3.98
N THR A 132 -5.96 12.63 3.53
CA THR A 132 -7.08 11.76 3.85
C THR A 132 -6.59 10.45 4.44
N TYR A 133 -7.24 9.99 5.50
CA TYR A 133 -7.12 8.65 6.06
C TYR A 133 -8.45 7.94 5.84
N ALA A 134 -8.46 6.91 5.01
CA ALA A 134 -9.65 6.15 4.65
C ALA A 134 -9.56 4.72 5.15
N ALA A 135 -10.67 4.19 5.68
CA ALA A 135 -10.76 2.78 6.02
C ALA A 135 -10.80 1.94 4.76
N VAL A 136 -9.91 0.94 4.69
CA VAL A 136 -9.96 -0.09 3.65
C VAL A 136 -10.68 -1.29 4.21
N ARG A 137 -11.73 -1.72 3.50
CA ARG A 137 -12.53 -2.88 3.88
C ARG A 137 -12.62 -3.83 2.70
N ASP A 138 -12.71 -5.12 2.98
CA ASP A 138 -12.96 -6.13 1.97
C ASP A 138 -14.46 -6.19 1.57
N GLU A 139 -14.80 -7.11 0.68
CA GLU A 139 -16.17 -7.30 0.19
C GLU A 139 -17.15 -7.72 1.28
N ALA A 140 -16.68 -8.34 2.38
CA ALA A 140 -17.46 -8.69 3.54
C ALA A 140 -17.67 -7.50 4.50
N GLY A 141 -16.98 -6.39 4.28
CA GLY A 141 -16.98 -5.20 5.13
C GLY A 141 -15.94 -5.24 6.26
N ASP A 142 -15.10 -6.27 6.30
CA ASP A 142 -14.08 -6.43 7.33
C ASP A 142 -12.91 -5.45 7.12
N PHE A 143 -12.48 -4.81 8.19
CA PHE A 143 -11.42 -3.84 8.19
C PHE A 143 -10.07 -4.48 7.83
N GLN A 144 -9.45 -4.02 6.76
CA GLN A 144 -8.16 -4.48 6.25
C GLN A 144 -7.00 -3.53 6.56
N GLY A 145 -7.30 -2.28 6.88
CA GLY A 145 -6.29 -1.28 7.18
C GLY A 145 -6.73 0.13 6.86
N VAL A 146 -5.76 1.03 6.79
CA VAL A 146 -5.96 2.44 6.47
C VAL A 146 -5.14 2.81 5.25
N LEU A 147 -5.80 3.44 4.29
CA LEU A 147 -5.16 4.13 3.18
C LEU A 147 -5.01 5.61 3.56
N GLU A 148 -3.76 6.06 3.67
CA GLU A 148 -3.44 7.49 3.70
C GLU A 148 -3.11 7.95 2.29
N TYR A 149 -3.69 9.07 1.85
CA TYR A 149 -3.24 9.73 0.65
C TYR A 149 -3.09 11.24 0.88
N VAL A 150 -2.00 11.77 0.34
CA VAL A 150 -1.56 13.15 0.51
C VAL A 150 -1.45 13.80 -0.86
N GLN A 151 -2.12 14.92 -1.04
CA GLN A 151 -2.19 15.60 -2.31
C GLN A 151 -1.79 17.07 -2.17
N ASP A 152 -0.95 17.55 -3.09
CA ASP A 152 -0.75 18.99 -3.30
C ASP A 152 -1.96 19.55 -4.05
N ILE A 153 -2.77 20.33 -3.37
CA ILE A 153 -3.96 20.96 -3.95
C ILE A 153 -3.76 22.44 -4.31
N GLN A 154 -2.54 22.96 -4.14
CA GLN A 154 -2.26 24.35 -4.51
C GLN A 154 -2.59 24.65 -5.98
N PRO A 155 -2.19 23.83 -6.97
CA PRO A 155 -2.52 24.06 -8.36
C PRO A 155 -4.03 24.13 -8.63
N TYR A 156 -4.82 23.32 -7.93
CA TYR A 156 -6.29 23.30 -8.09
C TYR A 156 -6.98 24.53 -7.50
N ARG A 157 -6.37 25.14 -6.46
CA ARG A 157 -6.88 26.37 -5.84
C ARG A 157 -6.66 27.63 -6.70
N GLU A 158 -5.77 27.54 -7.64
CA GLU A 158 -5.40 28.63 -8.55
C GLU A 158 -6.15 28.57 -9.89
N ILE A 159 -6.97 27.52 -10.10
CA ILE A 159 -7.78 27.39 -11.31
C ILE A 159 -8.96 28.37 -11.22
N ASP A 160 -9.03 29.28 -12.16
CA ASP A 160 -10.07 30.32 -12.27
C ASP A 160 -10.82 30.28 -13.62
N THR A 161 -10.38 29.42 -14.54
CA THR A 161 -10.95 29.28 -15.88
C THR A 161 -11.08 27.81 -16.29
N ASP A 162 -12.01 27.52 -17.19
CA ASP A 162 -12.14 26.22 -17.82
C ASP A 162 -11.00 25.98 -18.81
N PHE A 163 -10.45 24.76 -18.79
CA PHE A 163 -9.49 24.30 -19.79
C PHE A 163 -9.94 22.95 -20.33
N TYR A 164 -10.12 22.86 -21.64
CA TYR A 164 -10.49 21.62 -22.33
C TYR A 164 -9.37 21.20 -23.27
N LEU A 165 -8.93 19.95 -23.16
CA LEU A 165 -8.02 19.37 -24.14
C LEU A 165 -8.77 19.23 -25.47
N SER A 166 -8.40 20.02 -26.49
CA SER A 166 -8.98 19.89 -27.82
C SER A 166 -8.45 18.63 -28.51
N LEU A 167 -9.31 17.62 -28.67
CA LEU A 167 -8.98 16.37 -29.40
C LEU A 167 -9.00 16.57 -30.94
N ILE A 168 -9.29 17.78 -31.43
CA ILE A 168 -9.40 18.07 -32.86
C ILE A 168 -8.02 18.14 -33.56
N HIS A 169 -6.94 18.14 -32.78
CA HIS A 169 -5.57 18.27 -33.30
C HIS A 169 -4.65 17.10 -32.94
N ILE A 170 -5.23 15.92 -32.62
CA ILE A 170 -4.48 14.67 -32.43
C ILE A 170 -4.63 13.80 -33.67
#